data_6ee30c1a5a2631d52bf6f730c2fd1c53
#
_entry.id   6ee30c1a5a2631d52bf6f730c2fd1c53
#
_cell.length_a   1.000
_cell.length_b   1.000
_cell.length_c   1.000
_cell.angle_alpha   90.00
_cell.angle_beta   90.00
_cell.angle_gamma   90.00
#
_symmetry.space_group_name_H-M   'P 1'
#
loop_
_entity.id
_entity.type
_entity.pdbx_description
1 polymer ?
#
loop_
_entity_poly.entity_id
_entity_poly.type
_entity_poly.pdbx_seq_one_letter_code
_entity_poly.pdbx_strand_id
1 'polypeptide(L)'
;MDYKTRIEASIQEHLDAYMDIVKTLYDNPETGFEEYETQKVLVKYLKDAGFDVKSSVVVDTDFVAEYKSVKEGPTIAYMCEYDALPEVGHGCGHNLIAGIGIAAGEALKSVIDEIGGIVRVVGTPGEENFGGKVKMSEAGVFDDVDTALMVHPDTENGVGSRSLAILPIKYEFFGKNAHG
;
A
#
# COMPACT_ATOMS: atom_id res chain seq x y z
N MET A 1 26.28 -10.96 10.77
CA MET A 1 25.18 -11.34 9.86
C MET A 1 25.02 -10.18 8.90
N ASP A 2 24.98 -10.43 7.60
CA ASP A 2 24.79 -9.36 6.63
C ASP A 2 23.35 -8.80 6.66
N TYR A 3 23.15 -7.65 6.05
CA TYR A 3 21.83 -6.98 6.06
C TYR A 3 20.74 -7.82 5.41
N LYS A 4 21.04 -8.54 4.33
CA LYS A 4 20.07 -9.40 3.65
C LYS A 4 19.55 -10.49 4.57
N THR A 5 20.43 -11.20 5.24
CA THR A 5 20.05 -12.26 6.19
C THR A 5 19.21 -11.72 7.36
N ARG A 6 19.50 -10.49 7.83
CA ARG A 6 18.73 -9.85 8.91
C ARG A 6 17.34 -9.44 8.46
N ILE A 7 17.22 -8.89 7.25
CA ILE A 7 15.95 -8.53 6.61
C ILE A 7 15.09 -9.79 6.43
N GLU A 8 15.66 -10.87 5.89
CA GLU A 8 14.98 -12.16 5.73
C GLU A 8 14.52 -12.73 7.08
N ALA A 9 15.35 -12.65 8.11
CA ALA A 9 14.99 -13.09 9.46
C ALA A 9 13.83 -12.27 10.04
N SER A 10 13.85 -10.96 9.88
CA SER A 10 12.75 -10.07 10.32
C SER A 10 11.42 -10.42 9.64
N ILE A 11 11.44 -10.72 8.33
CA ILE A 11 10.23 -11.15 7.61
C ILE A 11 9.70 -12.48 8.19
N GLN A 12 10.60 -13.45 8.43
CA GLN A 12 10.20 -14.76 8.96
C GLN A 12 9.65 -14.67 10.40
N GLU A 13 10.20 -13.79 11.22
CA GLU A 13 9.75 -13.58 12.60
C GLU A 13 8.29 -13.08 12.66
N HIS A 14 7.87 -12.24 11.71
CA HIS A 14 6.55 -11.62 11.72
C HIS A 14 5.60 -12.17 10.64
N LEU A 15 5.98 -13.26 9.96
CA LEU A 15 5.24 -13.80 8.82
C LEU A 15 3.77 -14.11 9.14
N ASP A 16 3.50 -14.72 10.29
CA ASP A 16 2.12 -15.05 10.71
C ASP A 16 1.28 -13.78 10.88
N ALA A 17 1.85 -12.71 11.43
CA ALA A 17 1.14 -11.45 11.60
C ALA A 17 0.82 -10.78 10.24
N TYR A 18 1.74 -10.85 9.27
CA TYR A 18 1.48 -10.37 7.92
C TYR A 18 0.37 -11.17 7.23
N MET A 19 0.39 -12.51 7.38
CA MET A 19 -0.63 -13.38 6.83
C MET A 19 -2.00 -13.15 7.48
N ASP A 20 -2.06 -12.86 8.79
CA ASP A 20 -3.29 -12.50 9.49
C ASP A 20 -3.87 -11.17 8.97
N ILE A 21 -3.01 -10.17 8.69
CA ILE A 21 -3.44 -8.93 8.03
C ILE A 21 -4.05 -9.25 6.67
N VAL A 22 -3.31 -9.93 5.80
CA VAL A 22 -3.74 -10.30 4.45
C VAL A 22 -5.09 -11.03 4.47
N LYS A 23 -5.26 -11.97 5.41
CA LYS A 23 -6.50 -12.71 5.58
C LYS A 23 -7.63 -11.82 6.11
N THR A 24 -7.34 -10.94 7.06
CA THR A 24 -8.35 -10.02 7.62
C THR A 24 -8.92 -9.10 6.55
N LEU A 25 -8.07 -8.55 5.70
CA LEU A 25 -8.49 -7.72 4.58
C LEU A 25 -9.31 -8.53 3.56
N TYR A 26 -8.85 -9.74 3.23
CA TYR A 26 -9.54 -10.62 2.30
C TYR A 26 -10.96 -10.98 2.76
N ASP A 27 -11.11 -11.28 4.05
CA ASP A 27 -12.41 -11.67 4.64
C ASP A 27 -13.36 -10.46 4.82
N ASN A 28 -12.84 -9.22 4.80
CA ASN A 28 -13.59 -7.98 5.02
C ASN A 28 -13.26 -6.94 3.94
N PRO A 29 -13.61 -7.20 2.67
CA PRO A 29 -13.26 -6.31 1.57
C PRO A 29 -14.04 -5.00 1.65
N GLU A 30 -13.35 -3.88 1.50
CA GLU A 30 -13.90 -2.53 1.41
C GLU A 30 -13.53 -1.89 0.07
N THR A 31 -14.47 -1.17 -0.53
CA THR A 31 -14.27 -0.53 -1.84
C THR A 31 -13.57 0.81 -1.72
N GLY A 32 -13.02 1.29 -2.83
CA GLY A 32 -12.19 2.50 -2.86
C GLY A 32 -12.83 3.73 -2.22
N PHE A 33 -12.05 4.39 -1.37
CA PHE A 33 -12.39 5.51 -0.48
C PHE A 33 -13.40 5.19 0.64
N GLU A 34 -13.70 3.91 0.85
CA GLU A 34 -14.52 3.41 1.95
C GLU A 34 -13.76 2.39 2.82
N GLU A 35 -12.44 2.31 2.69
CA GLU A 35 -11.55 1.36 3.35
C GLU A 35 -11.24 1.73 4.80
N TYR A 36 -12.25 2.11 5.58
CA TYR A 36 -12.09 2.63 6.94
C TYR A 36 -11.59 1.60 7.95
N GLU A 37 -12.11 0.38 7.92
CA GLU A 37 -11.68 -0.67 8.85
C GLU A 37 -10.34 -1.25 8.42
N THR A 38 -10.12 -1.40 7.12
CA THR A 38 -8.82 -1.79 6.54
C THR A 38 -7.72 -0.82 6.96
N GLN A 39 -7.94 0.50 6.78
CA GLN A 39 -6.99 1.52 7.23
C GLN A 39 -6.66 1.36 8.73
N LYS A 40 -7.67 1.16 9.59
CA LYS A 40 -7.45 1.00 11.03
C LYS A 40 -6.57 -0.21 11.36
N VAL A 41 -6.79 -1.34 10.69
CA VAL A 41 -5.98 -2.55 10.86
C VAL A 41 -4.51 -2.26 10.50
N LEU A 42 -4.26 -1.68 9.32
CA LEU A 42 -2.93 -1.38 8.82
C LEU A 42 -2.21 -0.34 9.70
N VAL A 43 -2.91 0.75 10.04
CA VAL A 43 -2.39 1.82 10.91
C VAL A 43 -2.07 1.30 12.30
N LYS A 44 -2.94 0.47 12.88
CA LYS A 44 -2.69 -0.12 14.19
C LYS A 44 -1.41 -0.96 14.16
N TYR A 45 -1.27 -1.85 13.19
CA TYR A 45 -0.09 -2.69 13.06
C TYR A 45 1.18 -1.86 12.95
N LEU A 46 1.22 -0.86 12.07
CA LEU A 46 2.39 -0.02 11.87
C LEU A 46 2.77 0.80 13.12
N LYS A 47 1.77 1.28 13.88
CA LYS A 47 2.02 1.93 15.18
C LYS A 47 2.63 0.96 16.19
N ASP A 48 2.09 -0.25 16.29
CA ASP A 48 2.60 -1.28 17.19
C ASP A 48 4.02 -1.72 16.78
N ALA A 49 4.32 -1.71 15.47
CA ALA A 49 5.65 -1.92 14.92
C ALA A 49 6.61 -0.72 15.09
N GLY A 50 6.16 0.39 15.72
CA GLY A 50 6.99 1.55 16.07
C GLY A 50 7.20 2.57 14.96
N PHE A 51 6.31 2.63 13.98
CA PHE A 51 6.26 3.74 13.01
C PHE A 51 5.49 4.95 13.59
N ASP A 52 5.89 6.14 13.19
CA ASP A 52 5.06 7.35 13.34
C ASP A 52 4.03 7.38 12.21
N VAL A 53 2.74 7.30 12.56
CA VAL A 53 1.67 7.12 11.55
C VAL A 53 0.70 8.28 11.58
N LYS A 54 0.53 8.92 10.42
CA LYS A 54 -0.50 9.91 10.14
C LYS A 54 -1.55 9.29 9.22
N SER A 55 -2.81 9.36 9.63
CA SER A 55 -3.96 8.89 8.84
C SER A 55 -4.70 10.07 8.25
N SER A 56 -5.43 9.84 7.15
CA SER A 56 -6.27 10.85 6.49
C SER A 56 -5.47 12.11 6.14
N VAL A 57 -4.33 11.90 5.47
CA VAL A 57 -3.40 12.98 5.11
C VAL A 57 -3.93 13.79 3.93
N VAL A 58 -4.52 13.13 2.94
CA VAL A 58 -5.07 13.71 1.70
C VAL A 58 -6.50 13.28 1.48
N VAL A 59 -6.79 11.98 1.67
CA VAL A 59 -8.13 11.40 1.60
C VAL A 59 -8.41 10.61 2.88
N ASP A 60 -9.68 10.42 3.23
CA ASP A 60 -10.09 9.92 4.55
C ASP A 60 -9.50 8.55 4.91
N THR A 61 -9.22 7.72 3.90
CA THR A 61 -8.77 6.34 4.09
C THR A 61 -7.29 6.12 3.79
N ASP A 62 -6.50 7.18 3.49
CA ASP A 62 -5.06 7.06 3.32
C ASP A 62 -4.29 7.08 4.64
N PHE A 63 -3.03 6.71 4.58
CA PHE A 63 -2.07 6.92 5.67
C PHE A 63 -0.63 7.05 5.17
N VAL A 64 0.20 7.70 5.98
CA VAL A 64 1.65 7.75 5.82
C VAL A 64 2.28 7.32 7.14
N ALA A 65 3.06 6.27 7.11
CA ALA A 65 3.80 5.75 8.25
C ALA A 65 5.30 5.90 8.00
N GLU A 66 6.02 6.49 8.94
CA GLU A 66 7.46 6.75 8.80
C GLU A 66 8.24 6.16 9.97
N TYR A 67 9.41 5.61 9.67
CA TYR A 67 10.47 5.38 10.63
C TYR A 67 11.74 6.07 10.14
N LYS A 68 12.25 7.00 10.94
CA LYS A 68 13.42 7.81 10.61
C LYS A 68 14.63 7.38 11.44
N SER A 69 15.69 6.99 10.75
CA SER A 69 17.00 6.77 11.38
C SER A 69 17.59 8.08 11.89
N VAL A 70 18.47 7.99 12.90
CA VAL A 70 19.29 9.13 13.34
C VAL A 70 20.38 9.50 12.33
N LYS A 71 20.70 8.59 11.39
CA LYS A 71 21.64 8.85 10.30
C LYS A 71 20.89 9.34 9.09
N GLU A 72 21.46 10.34 8.41
CA GLU A 72 20.96 10.80 7.11
C GLU A 72 21.06 9.70 6.05
N GLY A 73 20.17 9.76 5.07
CA GLY A 73 20.11 8.82 3.96
C GLY A 73 18.81 9.00 3.17
N PRO A 74 18.56 8.15 2.16
CA PRO A 74 17.42 8.28 1.29
C PRO A 74 16.10 7.96 1.99
N THR A 75 15.01 8.51 1.45
CA THR A 75 13.62 8.13 1.77
C THR A 75 13.16 7.03 0.83
N ILE A 76 12.93 5.84 1.36
CA ILE A 76 12.44 4.68 0.62
C ILE A 76 10.98 4.45 1.01
N ALA A 77 10.08 4.55 0.02
CA ALA A 77 8.65 4.34 0.22
C ALA A 77 8.18 2.97 -0.29
N TYR A 78 7.39 2.28 0.51
CA TYR A 78 6.64 1.09 0.11
C TYR A 78 5.17 1.44 0.04
N MET A 79 4.54 1.23 -1.12
CA MET A 79 3.13 1.55 -1.34
C MET A 79 2.26 0.34 -1.02
N CYS A 80 1.14 0.60 -0.37
CA CYS A 80 0.11 -0.38 -0.01
C CYS A 80 -1.21 0.02 -0.67
N GLU A 81 -1.68 -0.73 -1.64
CA GLU A 81 -3.06 -0.72 -2.10
C GLU A 81 -3.88 -1.67 -1.25
N TYR A 82 -5.15 -1.39 -1.02
CA TYR A 82 -6.03 -2.22 -0.19
C TYR A 82 -7.52 -2.08 -0.50
N ASP A 83 -7.89 -1.37 -1.54
CA ASP A 83 -9.26 -1.32 -2.03
C ASP A 83 -9.65 -2.65 -2.72
N ALA A 84 -10.92 -3.00 -2.59
CA ALA A 84 -11.52 -4.18 -3.20
C ALA A 84 -12.44 -3.79 -4.36
N LEU A 85 -12.67 -4.72 -5.26
CA LEU A 85 -13.64 -4.57 -6.34
C LEU A 85 -15.07 -4.77 -5.83
N PRO A 86 -16.04 -3.94 -6.25
CA PRO A 86 -17.45 -4.17 -5.94
C PRO A 86 -17.89 -5.57 -6.36
N GLU A 87 -18.62 -6.28 -5.50
CA GLU A 87 -19.16 -7.62 -5.72
C GLU A 87 -18.14 -8.75 -5.93
N VAL A 88 -16.85 -8.43 -6.12
CA VAL A 88 -15.78 -9.41 -6.36
C VAL A 88 -14.87 -9.58 -5.14
N GLY A 89 -14.68 -8.52 -4.35
CA GLY A 89 -13.70 -8.50 -3.27
C GLY A 89 -12.27 -8.26 -3.78
N HIS A 90 -11.27 -8.84 -3.12
CA HIS A 90 -9.85 -8.65 -3.47
C HIS A 90 -9.41 -9.46 -4.70
N GLY A 91 -10.14 -9.30 -5.82
CA GLY A 91 -9.83 -9.99 -7.09
C GLY A 91 -8.50 -9.56 -7.72
N CYS A 92 -8.04 -8.33 -7.47
CA CYS A 92 -6.74 -7.81 -7.94
C CYS A 92 -5.60 -8.10 -6.96
N GLY A 93 -5.91 -8.65 -5.77
CA GLY A 93 -4.88 -9.00 -4.78
C GLY A 93 -4.34 -7.82 -3.98
N HIS A 94 -5.06 -6.71 -3.86
CA HIS A 94 -4.63 -5.53 -3.10
C HIS A 94 -4.40 -5.83 -1.60
N ASN A 95 -5.13 -6.80 -1.02
CA ASN A 95 -4.82 -7.32 0.31
C ASN A 95 -3.40 -7.89 0.43
N LEU A 96 -2.88 -8.54 -0.63
CA LEU A 96 -1.49 -9.01 -0.68
C LEU A 96 -0.52 -7.85 -0.81
N ILE A 97 -0.82 -6.83 -1.64
CA ILE A 97 0.01 -5.64 -1.82
C ILE A 97 0.18 -4.92 -0.48
N ALA A 98 -0.90 -4.75 0.28
CA ALA A 98 -0.86 -4.17 1.62
C ALA A 98 0.05 -4.95 2.56
N GLY A 99 -0.12 -6.28 2.64
CA GLY A 99 0.70 -7.15 3.49
C GLY A 99 2.18 -7.12 3.10
N ILE A 100 2.49 -7.16 1.80
CA ILE A 100 3.87 -7.11 1.29
C ILE A 100 4.51 -5.74 1.58
N GLY A 101 3.77 -4.63 1.37
CA GLY A 101 4.29 -3.29 1.62
C GLY A 101 4.63 -3.06 3.10
N ILE A 102 3.77 -3.52 4.02
CA ILE A 102 4.04 -3.50 5.47
C ILE A 102 5.26 -4.36 5.81
N ALA A 103 5.31 -5.60 5.31
CA ALA A 103 6.42 -6.52 5.58
C ALA A 103 7.75 -5.95 5.08
N ALA A 104 7.78 -5.37 3.87
CA ALA A 104 8.98 -4.75 3.30
C ALA A 104 9.43 -3.53 4.12
N GLY A 105 8.49 -2.67 4.54
CA GLY A 105 8.77 -1.51 5.38
C GLY A 105 9.36 -1.91 6.73
N GLU A 106 8.74 -2.85 7.43
CA GLU A 106 9.22 -3.33 8.74
C GLU A 106 10.56 -4.05 8.61
N ALA A 107 10.75 -4.85 7.57
CA ALA A 107 12.00 -5.55 7.32
C ALA A 107 13.17 -4.57 7.06
N LEU A 108 12.96 -3.51 6.27
CA LEU A 108 13.97 -2.48 6.07
C LEU A 108 14.23 -1.69 7.35
N LYS A 109 13.19 -1.39 8.14
CA LYS A 109 13.31 -0.75 9.45
C LYS A 109 14.29 -1.50 10.36
N SER A 110 14.33 -2.83 10.31
CA SER A 110 15.20 -3.65 11.16
C SER A 110 16.71 -3.37 11.01
N VAL A 111 17.11 -2.71 9.92
CA VAL A 111 18.50 -2.38 9.60
C VAL A 111 18.75 -0.89 9.34
N ILE A 112 17.71 -0.06 9.23
CA ILE A 112 17.82 1.32 8.78
C ILE A 112 18.69 2.20 9.69
N ASP A 113 18.73 1.95 11.00
CA ASP A 113 19.55 2.70 11.95
C ASP A 113 21.05 2.51 11.72
N GLU A 114 21.45 1.43 11.07
CA GLU A 114 22.85 1.19 10.71
C GLU A 114 23.22 1.80 9.37
N ILE A 115 22.30 1.78 8.40
CA ILE A 115 22.55 2.28 7.03
C ILE A 115 22.18 3.74 6.83
N GLY A 116 21.15 4.25 7.52
CA GLY A 116 20.67 5.62 7.46
C GLY A 116 19.46 5.78 6.51
N GLY A 117 18.68 6.84 6.68
CA GLY A 117 17.54 7.19 5.85
C GLY A 117 16.19 7.10 6.55
N ILE A 118 15.14 7.12 5.74
CA ILE A 118 13.75 7.04 6.17
C ILE A 118 13.08 5.86 5.46
N VAL A 119 12.41 5.03 6.24
CA VAL A 119 11.46 4.03 5.72
C VAL A 119 10.07 4.63 5.80
N ARG A 120 9.38 4.69 4.68
CA ARG A 120 8.01 5.17 4.59
C ARG A 120 7.10 4.06 4.06
N VAL A 121 6.00 3.77 4.76
CA VAL A 121 4.92 2.90 4.25
C VAL A 121 3.72 3.79 3.97
N VAL A 122 3.22 3.76 2.75
CA VAL A 122 2.17 4.66 2.27
C VAL A 122 0.94 3.86 1.90
N GLY A 123 -0.15 4.09 2.61
CA GLY A 123 -1.45 3.55 2.26
C GLY A 123 -2.12 4.36 1.16
N THR A 124 -2.34 3.74 0.01
CA THR A 124 -2.83 4.38 -1.21
C THR A 124 -4.20 3.80 -1.61
N PRO A 125 -5.31 4.34 -1.02
CA PRO A 125 -6.65 3.83 -1.25
C PRO A 125 -7.20 4.15 -2.65
N GLY A 126 -8.24 3.42 -3.06
CA GLY A 126 -9.05 3.72 -4.21
C GLY A 126 -8.29 3.67 -5.55
N GLU A 127 -7.46 2.67 -5.75
CA GLU A 127 -6.69 2.51 -6.98
C GLU A 127 -7.61 2.26 -8.17
N GLU A 128 -8.57 1.34 -8.01
CA GLU A 128 -9.38 0.78 -9.10
C GLU A 128 -10.28 1.81 -9.82
N ASN A 129 -10.73 2.84 -9.12
CA ASN A 129 -11.71 3.76 -9.70
C ASN A 129 -11.47 5.24 -9.42
N PHE A 130 -10.68 5.58 -8.42
CA PHE A 130 -10.68 6.95 -7.86
C PHE A 130 -9.31 7.63 -7.87
N GLY A 131 -8.25 6.88 -8.20
CA GLY A 131 -6.90 7.43 -8.37
C GLY A 131 -6.34 8.05 -7.08
N GLY A 132 -6.44 7.35 -5.95
CA GLY A 132 -5.93 7.85 -4.67
C GLY A 132 -4.47 8.29 -4.73
N LYS A 133 -3.60 7.51 -5.38
CA LYS A 133 -2.18 7.86 -5.60
C LYS A 133 -2.00 9.18 -6.37
N VAL A 134 -2.88 9.48 -7.33
CA VAL A 134 -2.83 10.74 -8.08
C VAL A 134 -3.05 11.92 -7.14
N LYS A 135 -4.12 11.86 -6.33
CA LYS A 135 -4.42 12.91 -5.33
C LYS A 135 -3.29 13.09 -4.32
N MET A 136 -2.72 11.98 -3.83
CA MET A 136 -1.61 12.01 -2.89
C MET A 136 -0.33 12.60 -3.52
N SER A 137 -0.06 12.29 -4.78
CA SER A 137 1.06 12.87 -5.53
C SER A 137 0.88 14.37 -5.76
N GLU A 138 -0.32 14.79 -6.17
CA GLU A 138 -0.65 16.22 -6.33
C GLU A 138 -0.55 17.01 -5.01
N ALA A 139 -0.80 16.35 -3.87
CA ALA A 139 -0.64 16.92 -2.54
C ALA A 139 0.82 16.89 -2.01
N GLY A 140 1.78 16.37 -2.78
CA GLY A 140 3.19 16.37 -2.44
C GLY A 140 3.64 15.24 -1.49
N VAL A 141 2.84 14.18 -1.29
CA VAL A 141 3.18 13.08 -0.38
C VAL A 141 4.48 12.36 -0.79
N PHE A 142 4.83 12.43 -2.06
CA PHE A 142 5.99 11.75 -2.64
C PHE A 142 7.14 12.68 -3.03
N ASP A 143 7.04 14.00 -2.77
CA ASP A 143 8.02 14.98 -3.26
C ASP A 143 9.44 14.80 -2.69
N ASP A 144 9.54 14.23 -1.49
CA ASP A 144 10.80 13.95 -0.78
C ASP A 144 11.18 12.46 -0.81
N VAL A 145 10.54 11.65 -1.66
CA VAL A 145 10.81 10.21 -1.82
C VAL A 145 11.85 9.98 -2.90
N ASP A 146 12.96 9.36 -2.54
CA ASP A 146 14.03 9.01 -3.49
C ASP A 146 13.69 7.76 -4.31
N THR A 147 12.99 6.81 -3.69
CA THR A 147 12.57 5.56 -4.35
C THR A 147 11.23 5.10 -3.80
N ALA A 148 10.27 4.84 -4.68
CA ALA A 148 8.99 4.22 -4.35
C ALA A 148 8.92 2.81 -4.96
N LEU A 149 8.51 1.84 -4.14
CA LEU A 149 8.45 0.43 -4.49
C LEU A 149 7.05 -0.13 -4.19
N MET A 150 6.58 -1.00 -5.08
CA MET A 150 5.35 -1.76 -4.90
C MET A 150 5.49 -3.13 -5.56
N VAL A 151 4.93 -4.15 -4.94
CA VAL A 151 4.85 -5.49 -5.51
C VAL A 151 3.38 -5.78 -5.80
N HIS A 152 3.04 -5.93 -7.06
CA HIS A 152 1.69 -6.23 -7.52
C HIS A 152 1.58 -7.68 -7.99
N PRO A 153 0.57 -8.46 -7.55
CA PRO A 153 0.32 -9.81 -8.07
C PRO A 153 0.08 -9.79 -9.59
N ASP A 154 0.67 -10.74 -10.30
CA ASP A 154 0.49 -10.93 -11.73
C ASP A 154 0.63 -12.42 -12.08
N THR A 155 0.35 -12.78 -13.34
CA THR A 155 0.47 -14.16 -13.86
C THR A 155 1.91 -14.60 -14.04
N GLU A 156 2.86 -13.66 -14.11
CA GLU A 156 4.29 -13.94 -14.29
C GLU A 156 5.14 -13.08 -13.34
N ASN A 157 6.28 -13.61 -12.94
CA ASN A 157 7.26 -12.83 -12.17
C ASN A 157 8.04 -11.89 -13.11
N GLY A 158 8.04 -10.61 -12.79
CA GLY A 158 8.72 -9.60 -13.59
C GLY A 158 9.22 -8.42 -12.75
N VAL A 159 10.15 -7.66 -13.30
CA VAL A 159 10.64 -6.41 -12.70
C VAL A 159 10.38 -5.29 -13.69
N GLY A 160 9.59 -4.30 -13.28
CA GLY A 160 9.36 -3.09 -14.05
C GLY A 160 8.57 -3.32 -15.34
N SER A 161 7.25 -3.27 -15.27
CA SER A 161 6.40 -3.16 -16.45
C SER A 161 6.28 -1.70 -16.91
N ARG A 162 5.99 -1.49 -18.20
CA ARG A 162 5.54 -0.19 -18.71
C ARG A 162 4.04 -0.14 -18.65
N SER A 163 3.49 0.85 -17.95
CA SER A 163 2.06 1.15 -17.98
C SER A 163 1.72 2.05 -19.17
N LEU A 164 0.51 1.88 -19.69
CA LEU A 164 -0.11 2.81 -20.64
C LEU A 164 -0.97 3.82 -19.87
N ALA A 165 -1.18 5.00 -20.47
CA ALA A 165 -2.13 5.96 -19.93
C ALA A 165 -3.56 5.40 -20.04
N ILE A 166 -4.35 5.60 -19.00
CA ILE A 166 -5.77 5.20 -18.95
C ILE A 166 -6.62 6.45 -18.85
N LEU A 167 -7.65 6.54 -19.69
CA LEU A 167 -8.69 7.55 -19.61
C LEU A 167 -10.04 6.82 -19.49
N PRO A 168 -10.62 6.68 -18.30
CA PRO A 168 -11.92 6.07 -18.15
C PRO A 168 -13.03 6.97 -18.73
N ILE A 169 -13.93 6.39 -19.50
CA ILE A 169 -15.09 7.09 -20.08
C ILE A 169 -16.35 6.30 -19.72
N LYS A 170 -17.31 6.98 -19.07
CA LYS A 170 -18.63 6.43 -18.77
C LYS A 170 -19.66 6.97 -19.76
N TYR A 171 -20.37 6.08 -20.43
CA TYR A 171 -21.52 6.42 -21.27
C TYR A 171 -22.80 6.03 -20.55
N GLU A 172 -23.69 6.97 -20.33
CA GLU A 172 -25.00 6.73 -19.74
C GLU A 172 -26.09 7.01 -20.76
N PHE A 173 -26.99 6.03 -20.98
CA PHE A 173 -28.11 6.14 -21.92
C PHE A 173 -29.40 6.15 -21.13
N PHE A 174 -30.22 7.20 -21.36
CA PHE A 174 -31.53 7.36 -20.72
C PHE A 174 -32.63 7.14 -21.77
N GLY A 175 -33.53 6.18 -21.50
CA GLY A 175 -34.62 5.87 -22.41
C GLY A 175 -35.57 4.81 -21.86
N LYS A 176 -36.52 4.39 -22.68
CA LYS A 176 -37.39 3.24 -22.37
C LYS A 176 -36.92 2.02 -23.14
N ASN A 177 -36.90 0.88 -22.46
CA ASN A 177 -36.64 -0.39 -23.12
C ASN A 177 -37.69 -0.63 -24.19
N ALA A 178 -37.28 -0.95 -25.41
CA ALA A 178 -38.12 -1.32 -26.52
C ALA A 178 -37.47 -2.46 -27.31
N HIS A 179 -38.31 -3.25 -27.98
CA HIS A 179 -37.84 -4.21 -28.97
C HIS A 179 -37.43 -3.46 -30.23
N GLY A 180 -36.22 -3.78 -30.75
CA GLY A 180 -35.69 -3.18 -32.00
C GLY A 180 -36.30 -3.82 -33.25
#